data_d23c19e317ce5c8e7a8555078a9d6ea3
#
_entry.id   d23c19e317ce5c8e7a8555078a9d6ea3
#
_cell.length_a   1.000
_cell.length_b   1.000
_cell.length_c   1.000
_cell.angle_alpha   90.00
_cell.angle_beta   90.00
_cell.angle_gamma   90.00
#
_symmetry.space_group_name_H-M   'P 1'
#
loop_
_entity.id
_entity.type
_entity.pdbx_description
1 polymer ?
#
loop_
_entity_poly.entity_id
_entity_poly.type
_entity_poly.pdbx_seq_one_letter_code
_entity_poly.pdbx_strand_id
1 'polypeptide(L)'
;STYNLKNLLIFAQQNESSYIYMKREKWFYKLISKINNYLNQNTKSKSQKNISYHYDLGNKFYELWLDASMNYSSGYFALPNEDLSKAQLNKYEKIIEPMQLNDSTTLLEIGCGWGGFSSYVAKNFRTTIKAITNSKEQFEYTSRMISNEGLNEKVIVEFKDYRDISGKYDYISSIEMFEAVGQKYWPVFFEKIKNCLNNNGLATFQIITISEDKRELYQKNPDFIQQYIFPGGVLPSKKQIFQIGTSLGLKLNEF
;
A
#
# COMPACT_ATOMS: atom_id res chain seq x y z
N SER A 1 23.58 -5.53 -26.39
CA SER A 1 23.73 -6.22 -25.11
C SER A 1 24.49 -5.32 -24.15
N THR A 2 24.09 -5.29 -22.89
CA THR A 2 24.81 -4.57 -21.84
C THR A 2 25.31 -5.58 -20.80
N TYR A 3 26.54 -5.42 -20.36
CA TYR A 3 27.13 -6.19 -19.24
C TYR A 3 26.85 -5.52 -17.88
N ASN A 4 26.25 -4.33 -17.86
CA ASN A 4 25.97 -3.58 -16.63
C ASN A 4 24.56 -2.97 -16.71
N LEU A 5 23.60 -3.69 -16.12
CA LEU A 5 22.20 -3.28 -16.07
C LEU A 5 22.01 -1.93 -15.35
N LYS A 6 22.78 -1.68 -14.26
CA LYS A 6 22.71 -0.41 -13.52
C LYS A 6 23.01 0.79 -14.43
N ASN A 7 24.09 0.72 -15.21
CA ASN A 7 24.47 1.80 -16.12
C ASN A 7 23.43 2.00 -17.24
N LEU A 8 22.81 0.92 -17.73
CA LEU A 8 21.73 1.02 -18.70
C LEU A 8 20.52 1.75 -18.12
N LEU A 9 20.13 1.44 -16.90
CA LEU A 9 19.00 2.10 -16.23
C LEU A 9 19.29 3.58 -15.96
N ILE A 10 20.49 3.92 -15.49
CA ILE A 10 20.94 5.30 -15.31
C ILE A 10 20.90 6.06 -16.64
N PHE A 11 21.44 5.46 -17.72
CA PHE A 11 21.39 6.06 -19.06
C PHE A 11 19.95 6.31 -19.53
N ALA A 12 19.05 5.33 -19.34
CA ALA A 12 17.65 5.45 -19.70
C ALA A 12 16.97 6.58 -18.92
N GLN A 13 17.21 6.67 -17.62
CA GLN A 13 16.65 7.72 -16.75
C GLN A 13 17.16 9.12 -17.15
N GLN A 14 18.46 9.27 -17.38
CA GLN A 14 19.04 10.54 -17.77
C GLN A 14 18.57 11.04 -19.14
N ASN A 15 18.10 10.15 -20.01
CA ASN A 15 17.63 10.43 -21.35
C ASN A 15 16.10 10.31 -21.50
N GLU A 16 15.35 10.27 -20.41
CA GLU A 16 13.90 10.07 -20.41
C GLU A 16 13.18 11.06 -21.34
N SER A 17 13.55 12.34 -21.30
CA SER A 17 12.98 13.38 -22.16
C SER A 17 13.16 13.11 -23.65
N SER A 18 14.31 12.56 -24.06
CA SER A 18 14.59 12.21 -25.45
C SER A 18 13.74 11.02 -25.93
N TYR A 19 13.47 10.06 -25.06
CA TYR A 19 12.61 8.90 -25.38
C TYR A 19 11.13 9.27 -25.50
N ILE A 20 10.67 10.28 -24.77
CA ILE A 20 9.29 10.79 -24.87
C ILE A 20 9.01 11.33 -26.28
N TYR A 21 9.98 12.03 -26.88
CA TYR A 21 9.86 12.52 -28.25
C TYR A 21 9.91 11.42 -29.33
N MET A 22 10.58 10.31 -29.06
CA MET A 22 10.69 9.17 -30.00
C MET A 22 9.45 8.26 -30.02
N LYS A 23 8.61 8.32 -28.99
CA LYS A 23 7.33 7.59 -28.96
C LYS A 23 6.27 8.31 -29.82
N ARG A 24 6.43 8.25 -31.13
CA ARG A 24 5.26 8.33 -32.05
C ARG A 24 4.39 7.13 -31.73
N GLU A 25 3.40 7.36 -30.89
CA GLU A 25 2.51 6.32 -30.39
C GLU A 25 1.82 5.60 -31.54
N LYS A 26 2.21 4.37 -31.77
CA LYS A 26 1.43 3.49 -32.64
C LYS A 26 0.10 3.29 -31.91
N TRP A 27 -1.00 3.73 -32.51
CA TRP A 27 -2.37 3.64 -31.95
C TRP A 27 -2.73 2.20 -31.48
N PHE A 28 -2.11 1.19 -32.07
CA PHE A 28 -2.22 -0.23 -31.69
C PHE A 28 -1.77 -0.48 -30.24
N TYR A 29 -0.67 0.12 -29.79
CA TYR A 29 -0.21 -0.02 -28.40
C TYR A 29 -1.16 0.65 -27.40
N LYS A 30 -1.78 1.77 -27.78
CA LYS A 30 -2.82 2.41 -26.97
C LYS A 30 -4.07 1.53 -26.84
N LEU A 31 -4.47 0.85 -27.90
CA LEU A 31 -5.62 -0.04 -27.87
C LEU A 31 -5.35 -1.27 -27.00
N ILE A 32 -4.19 -1.92 -27.18
CA ILE A 32 -3.77 -3.07 -26.38
C ILE A 32 -3.63 -2.68 -24.90
N SER A 33 -3.02 -1.53 -24.61
CA SER A 33 -2.89 -1.01 -23.25
C SER A 33 -4.25 -0.73 -22.60
N LYS A 34 -5.21 -0.14 -23.33
CA LYS A 34 -6.57 0.06 -22.81
C LYS A 34 -7.29 -1.25 -22.52
N ILE A 35 -7.15 -2.24 -23.41
CA ILE A 35 -7.74 -3.57 -23.22
C ILE A 35 -7.10 -4.25 -22.01
N ASN A 36 -5.78 -4.23 -21.87
CA ASN A 36 -5.08 -4.79 -20.72
C ASN A 36 -5.46 -4.08 -19.41
N ASN A 37 -5.55 -2.75 -19.40
CA ASN A 37 -6.01 -2.00 -18.23
C ASN A 37 -7.46 -2.33 -17.86
N TYR A 38 -8.34 -2.54 -18.85
CA TYR A 38 -9.71 -2.96 -18.61
C TYR A 38 -9.77 -4.40 -18.05
N LEU A 39 -8.95 -5.29 -18.59
CA LEU A 39 -8.87 -6.68 -18.15
C LEU A 39 -8.23 -6.83 -16.77
N ASN A 40 -7.31 -5.93 -16.38
CA ASN A 40 -6.59 -5.95 -15.12
C ASN A 40 -7.24 -5.09 -14.02
N GLN A 41 -8.48 -4.66 -14.19
CA GLN A 41 -9.21 -3.94 -13.15
C GLN A 41 -9.26 -4.77 -11.86
N ASN A 42 -8.95 -4.15 -10.72
CA ASN A 42 -8.96 -4.77 -9.40
C ASN A 42 -10.38 -4.98 -8.86
N THR A 43 -11.21 -5.73 -9.61
CA THR A 43 -12.46 -6.26 -9.07
C THR A 43 -12.15 -7.18 -7.88
N LYS A 44 -13.12 -7.45 -7.02
CA LYS A 44 -12.92 -8.26 -5.82
C LYS A 44 -12.27 -9.62 -6.11
N SER A 45 -12.70 -10.31 -7.17
CA SER A 45 -12.13 -11.61 -7.58
C SER A 45 -10.74 -11.48 -8.23
N LYS A 46 -10.50 -10.40 -8.97
CA LYS A 46 -9.20 -10.19 -9.64
C LYS A 46 -8.15 -9.58 -8.73
N SER A 47 -8.53 -8.75 -7.75
CA SER A 47 -7.59 -8.16 -6.81
C SER A 47 -6.82 -9.23 -6.03
N GLN A 48 -7.50 -10.28 -5.56
CA GLN A 48 -6.86 -11.41 -4.91
C GLN A 48 -5.84 -12.09 -5.85
N LYS A 49 -6.23 -12.37 -7.10
CA LYS A 49 -5.33 -12.99 -8.09
C LYS A 49 -4.13 -12.10 -8.42
N ASN A 50 -4.33 -10.79 -8.61
CA ASN A 50 -3.26 -9.86 -8.91
C ASN A 50 -2.27 -9.74 -7.75
N ILE A 51 -2.77 -9.76 -6.51
CA ILE A 51 -1.95 -9.74 -5.29
C ILE A 51 -1.20 -11.06 -5.12
N SER A 52 -1.88 -12.22 -5.26
CA SER A 52 -1.21 -13.52 -5.22
C SER A 52 -0.08 -13.60 -6.23
N TYR A 53 -0.29 -13.15 -7.46
CA TYR A 53 0.75 -13.16 -8.50
C TYR A 53 2.02 -12.44 -8.07
N HIS A 54 1.89 -11.32 -7.37
CA HIS A 54 3.06 -10.56 -6.87
C HIS A 54 3.74 -11.28 -5.69
N TYR A 55 2.97 -11.80 -4.74
CA TYR A 55 3.50 -12.43 -3.52
C TYR A 55 3.83 -13.92 -3.66
N ASP A 56 3.44 -14.57 -4.77
CA ASP A 56 3.76 -15.97 -5.10
C ASP A 56 5.27 -16.21 -5.34
N LEU A 57 6.09 -15.17 -5.39
CA LEU A 57 7.57 -15.27 -5.31
C LEU A 57 8.03 -15.93 -4.00
N GLY A 58 7.16 -15.95 -3.00
CA GLY A 58 7.35 -16.62 -1.71
C GLY A 58 8.16 -15.80 -0.70
N ASN A 59 7.92 -16.06 0.58
CA ASN A 59 8.52 -15.32 1.69
C ASN A 59 10.06 -15.31 1.63
N LYS A 60 10.69 -16.44 1.23
CA LYS A 60 12.15 -16.55 1.10
C LYS A 60 12.77 -15.54 0.13
N PHE A 61 12.03 -15.15 -0.92
CA PHE A 61 12.49 -14.13 -1.84
C PHE A 61 12.52 -12.75 -1.17
N TYR A 62 11.46 -12.42 -0.42
CA TYR A 62 11.36 -11.14 0.28
C TYR A 62 12.34 -11.02 1.45
N GLU A 63 12.61 -12.11 2.17
CA GLU A 63 13.62 -12.20 3.23
C GLU A 63 15.04 -11.84 2.78
N LEU A 64 15.34 -11.95 1.47
CA LEU A 64 16.68 -11.63 0.94
C LEU A 64 17.00 -10.12 0.97
N TRP A 65 16.01 -9.26 1.00
CA TRP A 65 16.22 -7.82 0.81
C TRP A 65 15.32 -6.91 1.66
N LEU A 66 14.29 -7.44 2.30
CA LEU A 66 13.54 -6.72 3.32
C LEU A 66 14.28 -6.71 4.66
N ASP A 67 13.90 -5.80 5.54
CA ASP A 67 14.36 -5.81 6.92
C ASP A 67 13.76 -6.99 7.71
N ALA A 68 14.26 -7.21 8.93
CA ALA A 68 13.82 -8.34 9.77
C ALA A 68 12.31 -8.32 10.10
N SER A 69 11.65 -7.18 10.01
CA SER A 69 10.20 -7.04 10.21
C SER A 69 9.38 -7.30 8.94
N MET A 70 10.03 -7.69 7.86
CA MET A 70 9.41 -8.01 6.57
C MET A 70 8.54 -6.87 6.03
N ASN A 71 8.97 -5.62 6.17
CA ASN A 71 8.24 -4.46 5.65
C ASN A 71 8.49 -4.24 4.17
N TYR A 72 7.47 -4.48 3.38
CA TYR A 72 7.48 -4.14 1.94
C TYR A 72 6.82 -2.80 1.69
N SER A 73 7.42 -1.77 2.26
CA SER A 73 7.03 -0.37 2.08
C SER A 73 8.20 0.55 2.42
N SER A 74 8.19 1.79 1.95
CA SER A 74 9.28 2.72 2.20
C SER A 74 9.42 3.07 3.68
N GLY A 75 10.66 3.11 4.19
CA GLY A 75 10.99 3.57 5.52
C GLY A 75 11.04 5.10 5.60
N TYR A 76 10.92 5.65 6.81
CA TYR A 76 11.12 7.06 7.10
C TYR A 76 12.50 7.25 7.75
N PHE A 77 13.48 7.69 6.95
CA PHE A 77 14.83 7.97 7.40
C PHE A 77 14.86 9.36 8.06
N ALA A 78 14.91 9.41 9.38
CA ALA A 78 15.00 10.67 10.11
C ALA A 78 16.43 11.25 10.04
N LEU A 79 17.44 10.38 9.91
CA LEU A 79 18.85 10.76 9.77
C LEU A 79 19.47 10.07 8.54
N PRO A 80 20.46 10.70 7.88
CA PRO A 80 21.04 10.17 6.63
C PRO A 80 21.71 8.79 6.74
N ASN A 81 22.15 8.39 7.92
CA ASN A 81 22.91 7.15 8.15
C ASN A 81 22.12 6.09 8.94
N GLU A 82 20.80 6.23 9.04
CA GLU A 82 19.97 5.20 9.65
C GLU A 82 19.92 3.95 8.80
N ASP A 83 19.86 2.79 9.44
CA ASP A 83 19.57 1.53 8.75
C ASP A 83 18.08 1.42 8.40
N LEU A 84 17.76 0.47 7.52
CA LEU A 84 16.39 0.26 7.07
C LEU A 84 15.45 -0.12 8.22
N SER A 85 15.89 -0.95 9.17
CA SER A 85 15.05 -1.38 10.30
C SER A 85 14.65 -0.19 11.17
N LYS A 86 15.59 0.73 11.45
CA LYS A 86 15.28 1.96 12.19
C LYS A 86 14.32 2.87 11.41
N ALA A 87 14.54 3.02 10.09
CA ALA A 87 13.66 3.80 9.25
C ALA A 87 12.23 3.22 9.19
N GLN A 88 12.09 1.89 9.27
CA GLN A 88 10.78 1.24 9.36
C GLN A 88 10.09 1.52 10.71
N LEU A 89 10.84 1.51 11.82
CA LEU A 89 10.30 1.89 13.13
C LEU A 89 9.88 3.36 13.16
N ASN A 90 10.70 4.26 12.65
CA ASN A 90 10.38 5.69 12.58
C ASN A 90 9.08 5.93 11.77
N LYS A 91 8.88 5.18 10.69
CA LYS A 91 7.63 5.19 9.93
C LYS A 91 6.43 4.81 10.79
N TYR A 92 6.53 3.74 11.56
CA TYR A 92 5.46 3.31 12.45
C TYR A 92 5.13 4.37 13.49
N GLU A 93 6.14 4.97 14.08
CA GLU A 93 5.98 6.08 15.03
C GLU A 93 5.23 7.25 14.38
N LYS A 94 5.58 7.63 13.15
CA LYS A 94 4.88 8.68 12.40
C LYS A 94 3.41 8.36 12.13
N ILE A 95 3.09 7.11 11.82
CA ILE A 95 1.72 6.67 11.58
C ILE A 95 0.90 6.70 12.88
N ILE A 96 1.52 6.38 14.02
CA ILE A 96 0.86 6.29 15.32
C ILE A 96 0.80 7.67 16.03
N GLU A 97 1.72 8.57 15.73
CA GLU A 97 1.85 9.88 16.40
C GLU A 97 0.52 10.62 16.62
N PRO A 98 -0.40 10.68 15.63
CA PRO A 98 -1.70 11.32 15.85
C PRO A 98 -2.74 10.45 16.57
N MET A 99 -2.42 9.19 16.88
CA MET A 99 -3.32 8.24 17.54
C MET A 99 -3.10 8.28 19.07
N GLN A 100 -4.19 8.18 19.82
CA GLN A 100 -4.13 8.07 21.30
C GLN A 100 -4.43 6.63 21.71
N LEU A 101 -3.53 5.71 21.40
CA LEU A 101 -3.70 4.28 21.63
C LEU A 101 -3.69 3.95 23.13
N ASN A 102 -4.74 3.23 23.58
CA ASN A 102 -4.91 2.76 24.95
C ASN A 102 -5.81 1.50 24.99
N ASP A 103 -6.04 0.94 26.18
CA ASP A 103 -6.77 -0.32 26.39
C ASP A 103 -8.22 -0.30 25.88
N SER A 104 -8.83 0.87 25.74
CA SER A 104 -10.20 1.03 25.26
C SER A 104 -10.30 1.30 23.77
N THR A 105 -9.18 1.46 23.08
CA THR A 105 -9.15 1.78 21.65
C THR A 105 -9.00 0.55 20.76
N THR A 106 -9.55 0.67 19.56
CA THR A 106 -9.49 -0.34 18.50
C THR A 106 -8.80 0.20 17.25
N LEU A 107 -7.85 -0.55 16.72
CA LEU A 107 -7.14 -0.22 15.47
C LEU A 107 -7.44 -1.25 14.40
N LEU A 108 -7.81 -0.79 13.22
CA LEU A 108 -7.88 -1.61 12.01
C LEU A 108 -6.69 -1.32 11.12
N GLU A 109 -5.90 -2.35 10.79
CA GLU A 109 -4.86 -2.26 9.76
C GLU A 109 -5.37 -2.90 8.46
N ILE A 110 -5.42 -2.11 7.38
CA ILE A 110 -5.84 -2.56 6.05
C ILE A 110 -4.63 -2.80 5.17
N GLY A 111 -4.38 -4.07 4.83
CA GLY A 111 -3.17 -4.48 4.11
C GLY A 111 -1.99 -4.66 5.05
N CYS A 112 -2.12 -5.55 6.03
CA CYS A 112 -1.11 -5.73 7.08
C CYS A 112 0.22 -6.33 6.59
N GLY A 113 0.33 -6.73 5.33
CA GLY A 113 1.53 -7.37 4.83
C GLY A 113 1.91 -8.59 5.68
N TRP A 114 3.16 -8.67 6.08
CA TRP A 114 3.67 -9.70 6.99
C TRP A 114 3.53 -9.36 8.48
N GLY A 115 2.73 -8.31 8.82
CA GLY A 115 2.30 -8.03 10.18
C GLY A 115 3.27 -7.19 11.02
N GLY A 116 4.31 -6.62 10.42
CA GLY A 116 5.32 -5.84 11.14
C GLY A 116 4.74 -4.67 11.93
N PHE A 117 3.84 -3.90 11.34
CA PHE A 117 3.19 -2.77 12.02
C PHE A 117 2.27 -3.24 13.16
N SER A 118 1.39 -4.22 12.91
CA SER A 118 0.50 -4.78 13.94
C SER A 118 1.28 -5.35 15.12
N SER A 119 2.37 -6.10 14.87
CA SER A 119 3.25 -6.62 15.91
C SER A 119 3.90 -5.50 16.72
N TYR A 120 4.44 -4.47 16.04
CA TYR A 120 5.02 -3.31 16.70
C TYR A 120 4.01 -2.61 17.62
N VAL A 121 2.81 -2.33 17.14
CA VAL A 121 1.77 -1.66 17.94
C VAL A 121 1.36 -2.52 19.12
N ALA A 122 1.12 -3.82 18.92
CA ALA A 122 0.69 -4.72 19.99
C ALA A 122 1.73 -4.89 21.11
N LYS A 123 3.04 -4.80 20.78
CA LYS A 123 4.14 -4.86 21.76
C LYS A 123 4.26 -3.58 22.58
N ASN A 124 4.02 -2.43 21.97
CA ASN A 124 4.32 -1.14 22.59
C ASN A 124 3.09 -0.43 23.16
N PHE A 125 1.89 -0.81 22.73
CA PHE A 125 0.64 -0.16 23.13
C PHE A 125 -0.38 -1.18 23.63
N ARG A 126 -1.32 -0.67 24.43
CA ARG A 126 -2.47 -1.44 24.90
C ARG A 126 -3.68 -1.06 24.05
N THR A 127 -3.83 -1.73 22.90
CA THR A 127 -4.96 -1.55 21.98
C THR A 127 -5.28 -2.87 21.33
N THR A 128 -6.54 -3.08 20.97
CA THR A 128 -6.94 -4.24 20.18
C THR A 128 -6.80 -3.94 18.70
N ILE A 129 -6.16 -4.84 17.97
CA ILE A 129 -5.83 -4.66 16.56
C ILE A 129 -6.56 -5.72 15.74
N LYS A 130 -7.26 -5.28 14.71
CA LYS A 130 -7.69 -6.14 13.61
C LYS A 130 -6.80 -5.86 12.41
N ALA A 131 -6.07 -6.87 11.96
CA ALA A 131 -5.17 -6.79 10.81
C ALA A 131 -5.75 -7.61 9.65
N ILE A 132 -5.92 -7.01 8.49
CA ILE A 132 -6.46 -7.73 7.34
C ILE A 132 -5.49 -7.74 6.17
N THR A 133 -5.49 -8.83 5.44
CA THR A 133 -4.83 -8.98 4.14
C THR A 133 -5.67 -9.87 3.21
N ASN A 134 -5.56 -9.67 1.90
CA ASN A 134 -6.15 -10.56 0.90
C ASN A 134 -5.10 -11.43 0.18
N SER A 135 -3.87 -11.50 0.70
CA SER A 135 -2.84 -12.49 0.35
C SER A 135 -2.88 -13.64 1.36
N LYS A 136 -3.03 -14.87 0.86
CA LYS A 136 -3.05 -16.06 1.69
C LYS A 136 -1.70 -16.31 2.37
N GLU A 137 -0.61 -16.09 1.64
CA GLU A 137 0.76 -16.25 2.13
C GLU A 137 1.04 -15.27 3.28
N GLN A 138 0.65 -14.01 3.13
CA GLN A 138 0.78 -13.02 4.18
C GLN A 138 -0.08 -13.35 5.40
N PHE A 139 -1.33 -13.77 5.18
CA PHE A 139 -2.22 -14.18 6.25
C PHE A 139 -1.63 -15.33 7.08
N GLU A 140 -1.15 -16.40 6.43
CA GLU A 140 -0.56 -17.55 7.11
C GLU A 140 0.74 -17.20 7.84
N TYR A 141 1.58 -16.36 7.23
CA TYR A 141 2.82 -15.88 7.87
C TYR A 141 2.50 -15.03 9.09
N THR A 142 1.67 -14.00 8.92
CA THR A 142 1.32 -13.05 9.99
C THR A 142 0.63 -13.76 11.16
N SER A 143 -0.30 -14.68 10.89
CA SER A 143 -0.98 -15.43 11.94
C SER A 143 0.00 -16.27 12.76
N ARG A 144 0.96 -16.94 12.11
CA ARG A 144 2.00 -17.70 12.81
C ARG A 144 2.92 -16.79 13.62
N MET A 145 3.34 -15.67 13.05
CA MET A 145 4.21 -14.71 13.72
C MET A 145 3.54 -14.14 14.98
N ILE A 146 2.30 -13.68 14.88
CA ILE A 146 1.51 -13.14 16.00
C ILE A 146 1.34 -14.22 17.10
N SER A 147 1.09 -15.47 16.72
CA SER A 147 0.99 -16.59 17.68
C SER A 147 2.32 -16.87 18.36
N ASN A 148 3.42 -16.93 17.62
CA ASN A 148 4.76 -17.18 18.16
C ASN A 148 5.23 -16.07 19.11
N GLU A 149 4.78 -14.85 18.88
CA GLU A 149 5.06 -13.68 19.73
C GLU A 149 4.12 -13.56 20.94
N GLY A 150 3.13 -14.45 21.07
CA GLY A 150 2.15 -14.42 22.18
C GLY A 150 1.18 -13.23 22.12
N LEU A 151 0.90 -12.71 20.93
CA LEU A 151 0.10 -11.49 20.73
C LEU A 151 -1.36 -11.79 20.33
N ASN A 152 -1.83 -13.04 20.36
CA ASN A 152 -3.17 -13.43 19.91
C ASN A 152 -4.32 -12.74 20.66
N GLU A 153 -4.12 -12.34 21.90
CA GLU A 153 -5.14 -11.62 22.68
C GLU A 153 -5.29 -10.16 22.21
N LYS A 154 -4.28 -9.60 21.55
CA LYS A 154 -4.27 -8.22 21.09
C LYS A 154 -4.50 -8.07 19.59
N VAL A 155 -4.07 -9.04 18.80
CA VAL A 155 -4.10 -8.96 17.32
C VAL A 155 -4.93 -10.10 16.73
N ILE A 156 -5.98 -9.72 16.01
CA ILE A 156 -6.80 -10.64 15.22
C ILE A 156 -6.43 -10.46 13.76
N VAL A 157 -5.85 -11.49 13.15
CA VAL A 157 -5.51 -11.47 11.72
C VAL A 157 -6.64 -12.11 10.92
N GLU A 158 -7.14 -11.44 9.87
CA GLU A 158 -8.19 -11.97 9.01
C GLU A 158 -7.75 -11.99 7.53
N PHE A 159 -8.00 -13.12 6.86
CA PHE A 159 -7.91 -13.18 5.39
C PHE A 159 -9.17 -12.57 4.81
N LYS A 160 -9.10 -11.28 4.42
CA LYS A 160 -10.29 -10.52 4.04
C LYS A 160 -9.97 -9.39 3.06
N ASP A 161 -10.86 -9.18 2.10
CA ASP A 161 -10.82 -7.99 1.25
C ASP A 161 -11.36 -6.76 2.03
N TYR A 162 -10.74 -5.59 1.83
CA TYR A 162 -11.13 -4.36 2.52
C TYR A 162 -12.60 -3.99 2.31
N ARG A 163 -13.20 -4.38 1.18
CA ARG A 163 -14.62 -4.12 0.87
C ARG A 163 -15.58 -4.89 1.79
N ASP A 164 -15.10 -5.97 2.40
CA ASP A 164 -15.90 -6.82 3.31
C ASP A 164 -15.71 -6.48 4.78
N ILE A 165 -14.93 -5.45 5.10
CA ILE A 165 -14.75 -5.01 6.48
C ILE A 165 -16.10 -4.57 7.04
N SER A 166 -16.33 -4.95 8.30
CA SER A 166 -17.47 -4.51 9.10
C SER A 166 -17.01 -4.12 10.51
N GLY A 167 -17.86 -3.42 11.23
CA GLY A 167 -17.54 -2.91 12.56
C GLY A 167 -17.09 -1.46 12.54
N LYS A 168 -16.78 -0.97 13.73
CA LYS A 168 -16.35 0.40 13.98
C LYS A 168 -15.02 0.39 14.70
N TYR A 169 -14.14 1.31 14.35
CA TYR A 169 -12.78 1.40 14.88
C TYR A 169 -12.46 2.86 15.23
N ASP A 170 -11.68 3.05 16.28
CA ASP A 170 -11.22 4.37 16.68
C ASP A 170 -10.11 4.84 15.75
N TYR A 171 -9.28 3.90 15.30
CA TYR A 171 -8.19 4.19 14.38
C TYR A 171 -8.18 3.21 13.20
N ILE A 172 -7.83 3.72 12.03
CA ILE A 172 -7.61 2.92 10.83
C ILE A 172 -6.23 3.28 10.27
N SER A 173 -5.42 2.29 9.94
CA SER A 173 -4.13 2.46 9.27
C SER A 173 -4.08 1.65 7.97
N SER A 174 -3.41 2.20 6.97
CA SER A 174 -3.06 1.46 5.75
C SER A 174 -1.76 1.99 5.16
N ILE A 175 -0.82 1.08 4.92
CA ILE A 175 0.55 1.39 4.52
C ILE A 175 0.79 0.80 3.13
N GLU A 176 0.95 1.67 2.12
CA GLU A 176 1.24 1.31 0.72
C GLU A 176 0.35 0.18 0.16
N MET A 177 -0.95 0.26 0.44
CA MET A 177 -1.96 -0.65 -0.09
C MET A 177 -2.89 0.04 -1.09
N PHE A 178 -3.09 1.36 -0.92
CA PHE A 178 -4.03 2.14 -1.73
C PHE A 178 -3.70 2.12 -3.22
N GLU A 179 -2.43 2.02 -3.56
CA GLU A 179 -1.92 1.91 -4.94
C GLU A 179 -2.49 0.69 -5.67
N ALA A 180 -2.72 -0.40 -4.93
CA ALA A 180 -3.29 -1.64 -5.46
C ALA A 180 -4.83 -1.62 -5.55
N VAL A 181 -5.50 -0.61 -5.03
CA VAL A 181 -6.98 -0.49 -5.07
C VAL A 181 -7.47 -0.29 -6.51
N GLY A 182 -6.74 0.49 -7.31
CA GLY A 182 -7.13 0.90 -8.66
C GLY A 182 -8.10 2.10 -8.66
N GLN A 183 -7.87 3.03 -9.59
CA GLN A 183 -8.52 4.36 -9.60
C GLN A 183 -10.04 4.31 -9.51
N LYS A 184 -10.68 3.36 -10.19
CA LYS A 184 -12.13 3.18 -10.19
C LYS A 184 -12.71 2.96 -8.79
N TYR A 185 -11.93 2.35 -7.90
CA TYR A 185 -12.37 1.93 -6.56
C TYR A 185 -11.89 2.85 -5.45
N TRP A 186 -11.16 3.92 -5.74
CA TRP A 186 -10.72 4.88 -4.73
C TRP A 186 -11.87 5.49 -3.90
N PRO A 187 -13.00 5.92 -4.52
CA PRO A 187 -14.14 6.38 -3.72
C PRO A 187 -14.71 5.28 -2.80
N VAL A 188 -14.79 4.05 -3.28
CA VAL A 188 -15.27 2.90 -2.49
C VAL A 188 -14.35 2.63 -1.30
N PHE A 189 -13.04 2.77 -1.47
CA PHE A 189 -12.07 2.64 -0.37
C PHE A 189 -12.31 3.70 0.71
N PHE A 190 -12.34 4.98 0.36
CA PHE A 190 -12.56 6.05 1.33
C PHE A 190 -13.97 6.03 1.95
N GLU A 191 -14.99 5.64 1.20
CA GLU A 191 -16.32 5.40 1.75
C GLU A 191 -16.31 4.28 2.80
N LYS A 192 -15.59 3.19 2.52
CA LYS A 192 -15.40 2.09 3.48
C LYS A 192 -14.69 2.59 4.74
N ILE A 193 -13.61 3.36 4.61
CA ILE A 193 -12.90 3.98 5.74
C ILE A 193 -13.89 4.81 6.58
N LYS A 194 -14.60 5.74 5.96
CA LYS A 194 -15.61 6.56 6.64
C LYS A 194 -16.64 5.72 7.39
N ASN A 195 -17.14 4.67 6.75
CA ASN A 195 -18.16 3.80 7.33
C ASN A 195 -17.63 2.93 8.47
N CYS A 196 -16.33 2.69 8.55
CA CYS A 196 -15.69 1.89 9.60
C CYS A 196 -15.09 2.75 10.73
N LEU A 197 -14.94 4.05 10.57
CA LEU A 197 -14.49 4.93 11.64
C LEU A 197 -15.61 5.18 12.66
N ASN A 198 -15.24 5.18 13.93
CA ASN A 198 -16.06 5.74 15.01
C ASN A 198 -16.25 7.26 14.84
N ASN A 199 -17.19 7.85 15.56
CA ASN A 199 -17.28 9.30 15.66
C ASN A 199 -15.97 9.83 16.26
N ASN A 200 -15.37 10.84 15.62
CA ASN A 200 -14.04 11.38 15.96
C ASN A 200 -12.88 10.38 15.76
N GLY A 201 -13.11 9.24 15.10
CA GLY A 201 -12.04 8.31 14.74
C GLY A 201 -11.10 8.92 13.69
N LEU A 202 -9.87 8.43 13.66
CA LEU A 202 -8.81 8.91 12.77
C LEU A 202 -8.30 7.79 11.87
N ALA A 203 -8.10 8.11 10.60
CA ALA A 203 -7.40 7.22 9.68
C ALA A 203 -6.06 7.81 9.24
N THR A 204 -4.99 7.03 9.31
CA THR A 204 -3.64 7.42 8.86
C THR A 204 -3.18 6.51 7.74
N PHE A 205 -2.62 7.12 6.70
CA PHE A 205 -2.20 6.41 5.49
C PHE A 205 -0.78 6.77 5.10
N GLN A 206 -0.01 5.77 4.68
CA GLN A 206 1.15 5.98 3.83
C GLN A 206 0.76 5.58 2.41
N ILE A 207 0.89 6.52 1.46
CA ILE A 207 0.50 6.32 0.06
C ILE A 207 1.61 6.88 -0.83
N ILE A 208 2.07 6.08 -1.81
CA ILE A 208 2.96 6.55 -2.87
C ILE A 208 2.15 7.45 -3.80
N THR A 209 2.59 8.67 -4.00
CA THR A 209 1.90 9.63 -4.85
C THR A 209 2.72 10.03 -6.07
N ILE A 210 2.03 10.45 -7.12
CA ILE A 210 2.65 11.04 -8.29
C ILE A 210 2.37 12.55 -8.31
N SER A 211 3.33 13.32 -8.84
CA SER A 211 3.13 14.76 -9.03
C SER A 211 2.01 15.05 -10.04
N GLU A 212 1.25 16.12 -9.81
CA GLU A 212 0.06 16.43 -10.60
C GLU A 212 0.37 16.67 -12.08
N ASP A 213 1.51 17.26 -12.40
CA ASP A 213 1.98 17.52 -13.78
C ASP A 213 2.28 16.23 -14.55
N LYS A 214 2.72 15.16 -13.87
CA LYS A 214 3.02 13.85 -14.49
C LYS A 214 1.83 12.91 -14.55
N ARG A 215 0.77 13.18 -13.78
CA ARG A 215 -0.38 12.31 -13.59
C ARG A 215 -1.03 11.85 -14.88
N GLU A 216 -1.32 12.79 -15.78
CA GLU A 216 -2.03 12.48 -17.03
C GLU A 216 -1.21 11.58 -17.96
N LEU A 217 0.10 11.83 -18.04
CA LEU A 217 1.02 11.02 -18.83
C LEU A 217 1.14 9.60 -18.25
N TYR A 218 1.29 9.49 -16.94
CA TYR A 218 1.38 8.24 -16.21
C TYR A 218 0.11 7.36 -16.38
N GLN A 219 -1.07 7.96 -16.29
CA GLN A 219 -2.33 7.23 -16.45
C GLN A 219 -2.56 6.76 -17.90
N LYS A 220 -2.02 7.48 -18.89
CA LYS A 220 -2.14 7.12 -20.31
C LYS A 220 -1.12 6.07 -20.75
N ASN A 221 0.01 5.98 -20.07
CA ASN A 221 1.14 5.14 -20.45
C ASN A 221 1.57 4.27 -19.25
N PRO A 222 0.98 3.07 -19.09
CA PRO A 222 1.40 2.17 -18.02
C PRO A 222 2.90 1.90 -18.06
N ASP A 223 3.56 2.08 -16.92
CA ASP A 223 4.99 1.81 -16.77
C ASP A 223 5.28 0.32 -16.54
N PHE A 224 6.54 0.00 -16.30
CA PHE A 224 6.98 -1.37 -16.00
C PHE A 224 6.32 -1.92 -14.73
N ILE A 225 6.18 -1.09 -13.70
CA ILE A 225 5.59 -1.49 -12.42
C ILE A 225 4.12 -1.88 -12.61
N GLN A 226 3.35 -1.05 -13.32
CA GLN A 226 1.94 -1.32 -13.60
C GLN A 226 1.72 -2.53 -14.50
N GLN A 227 2.68 -2.83 -15.39
CA GLN A 227 2.54 -3.94 -16.33
C GLN A 227 2.95 -5.28 -15.75
N TYR A 228 4.01 -5.33 -14.94
CA TYR A 228 4.68 -6.57 -14.54
C TYR A 228 4.74 -6.82 -13.04
N ILE A 229 4.65 -5.78 -12.21
CA ILE A 229 4.81 -5.92 -10.76
C ILE A 229 3.45 -5.80 -10.06
N PHE A 230 2.71 -4.72 -10.29
CA PHE A 230 1.39 -4.49 -9.70
C PHE A 230 0.34 -4.23 -10.79
N PRO A 231 -0.13 -5.29 -11.49
CA PRO A 231 -1.16 -5.15 -12.52
C PRO A 231 -2.43 -4.50 -11.95
N GLY A 232 -2.90 -3.43 -12.61
CA GLY A 232 -4.06 -2.66 -12.15
C GLY A 232 -3.78 -1.64 -11.05
N GLY A 233 -2.54 -1.56 -10.55
CA GLY A 233 -2.10 -0.52 -9.63
C GLY A 233 -2.01 0.86 -10.29
N VAL A 234 -2.37 1.91 -9.57
CA VAL A 234 -2.30 3.30 -10.05
C VAL A 234 -1.95 4.22 -8.90
N LEU A 235 -0.92 5.06 -9.09
CA LEU A 235 -0.54 6.07 -8.12
C LEU A 235 -1.50 7.27 -8.19
N PRO A 236 -2.09 7.70 -7.06
CA PRO A 236 -2.87 8.93 -6.99
C PRO A 236 -1.95 10.16 -6.92
N SER A 237 -2.47 11.32 -7.27
CA SER A 237 -1.87 12.57 -6.83
C SER A 237 -2.42 12.97 -5.46
N LYS A 238 -1.68 13.80 -4.70
CA LYS A 238 -2.16 14.38 -3.44
C LYS A 238 -3.51 15.08 -3.61
N LYS A 239 -3.67 15.83 -4.71
CA LYS A 239 -4.93 16.52 -5.04
C LYS A 239 -6.10 15.57 -5.22
N GLN A 240 -5.91 14.41 -5.85
CA GLN A 240 -6.97 13.42 -6.02
C GLN A 240 -7.39 12.81 -4.69
N ILE A 241 -6.44 12.46 -3.81
CA ILE A 241 -6.73 11.96 -2.47
C ILE A 241 -7.58 12.98 -1.70
N PHE A 242 -7.15 14.23 -1.68
CA PHE A 242 -7.85 15.34 -1.03
C PHE A 242 -9.28 15.50 -1.56
N GLN A 243 -9.45 15.55 -2.89
CA GLN A 243 -10.75 15.72 -3.53
C GLN A 243 -11.73 14.59 -3.18
N ILE A 244 -11.26 13.34 -3.23
CA ILE A 244 -12.11 12.18 -2.90
C ILE A 244 -12.50 12.22 -1.42
N GLY A 245 -11.54 12.42 -0.51
CA GLY A 245 -11.82 12.48 0.92
C GLY A 245 -12.82 13.57 1.26
N THR A 246 -12.60 14.79 0.74
CA THR A 246 -13.50 15.93 0.96
C THR A 246 -14.90 15.70 0.39
N SER A 247 -15.02 15.12 -0.80
CA SER A 247 -16.32 14.81 -1.41
C SER A 247 -17.17 13.83 -0.59
N LEU A 248 -16.51 12.99 0.19
CA LEU A 248 -17.14 12.04 1.11
C LEU A 248 -17.34 12.62 2.51
N GLY A 249 -16.95 13.86 2.75
CA GLY A 249 -17.07 14.52 4.07
C GLY A 249 -16.02 14.08 5.08
N LEU A 250 -14.91 13.50 4.63
CA LEU A 250 -13.73 13.29 5.47
C LEU A 250 -12.95 14.61 5.57
N LYS A 251 -12.45 14.90 6.77
CA LYS A 251 -11.57 16.05 7.00
C LYS A 251 -10.12 15.58 6.91
N LEU A 252 -9.34 16.23 6.08
CA LEU A 252 -7.90 16.05 6.09
C LEU A 252 -7.29 16.90 7.20
N ASN A 253 -6.55 16.27 8.10
CA ASN A 253 -5.91 16.97 9.23
C ASN A 253 -4.48 17.38 8.91
N GLU A 254 -3.73 16.51 8.20
CA GLU A 254 -2.32 16.72 7.86
C GLU A 254 -1.97 15.94 6.58
N PHE A 255 -0.90 16.41 5.87
CA PHE A 255 -0.42 15.78 4.64
C PHE A 255 1.10 15.68 4.68
#